data_9fc90f1d04dd6a5523a7934afacb46c4
#
_entry.id   9fc90f1d04dd6a5523a7934afacb46c4
#
_cell.length_a   1.000
_cell.length_b   1.000
_cell.length_c   1.000
_cell.angle_alpha   90.00
_cell.angle_beta   90.00
_cell.angle_gamma   90.00
#
_symmetry.space_group_name_H-M   'P 1'
#
loop_
_entity.id
_entity.type
_entity.pdbx_description
1 polymer ?
#
loop_
_entity_poly.entity_id
_entity_poly.type
_entity_poly.pdbx_seq_one_letter_code
_entity_poly.pdbx_strand_id
1 'polypeptide(L)'
;PIVMNRDTASTFLKEIQASVVTPIEPVFLDYSKDLTQLKAKSDIPVLYKQNTTNDIFQLIYLFDMGNNNDKALGTAAQYLEYLGTADMTPEEVKSEFYRLACSFFVSPGSKRTYVVLSGLNENMPAAMALFEKLLANAQVNKEAYANMANDILKSRKDAKLNQMQNFSRLVSYATYGPKSPATNLLTEA
;
A
#
# COMPACT_ATOMS: atom_id res chain seq x y z
N PRO A 1 28.43 0.33 33.40
CA PRO A 1 28.48 0.38 31.91
C PRO A 1 29.17 -0.88 31.41
N ILE A 2 28.55 -1.59 30.48
CA ILE A 2 29.19 -2.73 29.82
C ILE A 2 30.20 -2.16 28.82
N VAL A 3 31.48 -2.48 29.04
CA VAL A 3 32.55 -2.09 28.11
C VAL A 3 32.46 -3.02 26.91
N MET A 4 31.97 -2.48 25.77
CA MET A 4 31.96 -3.20 24.51
C MET A 4 33.28 -3.00 23.79
N ASN A 5 34.04 -4.08 23.57
CA ASN A 5 35.20 -4.05 22.70
C ASN A 5 34.72 -4.09 21.23
N ARG A 6 34.89 -2.97 20.55
CA ARG A 6 34.50 -2.82 19.13
C ARG A 6 35.64 -3.11 18.14
N ASP A 7 36.83 -3.35 18.69
CA ASP A 7 38.05 -3.51 17.86
C ASP A 7 38.37 -4.97 17.56
N THR A 8 37.67 -5.93 18.18
CA THR A 8 37.85 -7.36 17.92
C THR A 8 36.79 -7.88 16.99
N ALA A 9 37.20 -8.34 15.83
CA ALA A 9 36.38 -9.08 14.88
C ALA A 9 36.76 -10.57 14.92
N SER A 10 35.77 -11.48 14.78
CA SER A 10 36.03 -12.90 14.63
C SER A 10 36.83 -13.18 13.35
N THR A 11 37.54 -14.31 13.32
CA THR A 11 38.28 -14.77 12.12
C THR A 11 37.36 -14.81 10.90
N PHE A 12 36.16 -15.35 11.07
CA PHE A 12 35.13 -15.39 10.02
C PHE A 12 34.76 -13.99 9.45
N LEU A 13 34.58 -13.01 10.33
CA LEU A 13 34.27 -11.64 9.88
C LEU A 13 35.45 -11.02 9.12
N LYS A 14 36.69 -11.27 9.59
CA LYS A 14 37.90 -10.79 8.93
C LYS A 14 38.06 -11.42 7.53
N GLU A 15 37.76 -12.70 7.39
CA GLU A 15 37.79 -13.39 6.10
C GLU A 15 36.74 -12.84 5.13
N ILE A 16 35.49 -12.57 5.60
CA ILE A 16 34.47 -11.94 4.78
C ILE A 16 34.90 -10.52 4.36
N GLN A 17 35.43 -9.71 5.29
CA GLN A 17 35.90 -8.36 4.99
C GLN A 17 37.08 -8.33 4.04
N ALA A 18 37.93 -9.36 4.06
CA ALA A 18 39.06 -9.50 3.15
C ALA A 18 38.69 -10.10 1.78
N SER A 19 37.47 -10.64 1.64
CA SER A 19 37.02 -11.21 0.37
C SER A 19 36.87 -10.12 -0.70
N VAL A 20 37.34 -10.43 -1.91
CA VAL A 20 37.17 -9.55 -3.07
C VAL A 20 35.70 -9.63 -3.53
N VAL A 21 35.00 -8.54 -3.40
CA VAL A 21 33.61 -8.44 -3.91
C VAL A 21 33.67 -7.87 -5.32
N THR A 22 33.12 -8.60 -6.28
CA THR A 22 32.95 -8.06 -7.64
C THR A 22 31.89 -6.97 -7.61
N PRO A 23 32.21 -5.75 -8.07
CA PRO A 23 31.24 -4.67 -8.15
C PRO A 23 30.02 -5.09 -8.97
N ILE A 24 28.82 -4.78 -8.47
CA ILE A 24 27.59 -4.93 -9.24
C ILE A 24 27.44 -3.69 -10.11
N GLU A 25 27.45 -3.88 -11.42
CA GLU A 25 27.22 -2.79 -12.36
C GLU A 25 25.75 -2.35 -12.28
N PRO A 26 25.49 -1.01 -12.15
CA PRO A 26 24.12 -0.52 -12.09
C PRO A 26 23.41 -0.75 -13.43
N VAL A 27 22.20 -1.31 -13.36
CA VAL A 27 21.30 -1.42 -14.52
C VAL A 27 20.31 -0.27 -14.49
N PHE A 28 20.42 0.64 -15.47
CA PHE A 28 19.50 1.76 -15.62
C PHE A 28 18.31 1.36 -16.49
N LEU A 29 17.10 1.69 -16.02
CA LEU A 29 15.87 1.46 -16.78
C LEU A 29 15.72 2.51 -17.88
N ASP A 30 15.50 2.07 -19.11
CA ASP A 30 15.08 2.89 -20.24
C ASP A 30 13.59 2.60 -20.51
N TYR A 31 12.71 3.51 -20.05
CA TYR A 31 11.26 3.32 -20.17
C TYR A 31 10.78 3.16 -21.61
N SER A 32 11.52 3.64 -22.60
CA SER A 32 11.18 3.49 -24.00
C SER A 32 11.48 2.09 -24.56
N LYS A 33 12.43 1.36 -23.94
CA LYS A 33 12.88 0.03 -24.37
C LYS A 33 12.42 -1.08 -23.43
N ASP A 34 12.41 -0.77 -22.12
CA ASP A 34 12.15 -1.76 -21.09
C ASP A 34 10.68 -1.97 -20.78
N LEU A 35 9.81 -1.06 -21.23
CA LEU A 35 8.36 -1.11 -21.05
C LEU A 35 7.64 -1.07 -22.39
N THR A 36 6.58 -1.86 -22.53
CA THR A 36 5.62 -1.73 -23.63
C THR A 36 4.57 -0.68 -23.26
N GLN A 37 4.44 0.35 -24.07
CA GLN A 37 3.43 1.38 -23.90
C GLN A 37 2.18 0.99 -24.67
N LEU A 38 1.07 0.84 -23.97
CA LEU A 38 -0.24 0.48 -24.51
C LEU A 38 -1.28 1.53 -24.11
N LYS A 39 -2.45 1.45 -24.71
CA LYS A 39 -3.62 2.23 -24.31
C LYS A 39 -4.80 1.29 -24.06
N ALA A 40 -5.43 1.44 -22.92
CA ALA A 40 -6.71 0.80 -22.62
C ALA A 40 -7.87 1.63 -23.24
N LYS A 41 -9.12 1.19 -23.02
CA LYS A 41 -10.32 1.95 -23.41
C LYS A 41 -10.24 3.38 -22.83
N SER A 42 -10.79 4.35 -23.56
CA SER A 42 -10.78 5.77 -23.19
C SER A 42 -9.38 6.38 -23.11
N ASP A 43 -8.44 5.88 -23.92
CA ASP A 43 -7.05 6.37 -24.02
C ASP A 43 -6.24 6.34 -22.72
N ILE A 44 -6.65 5.53 -21.74
CA ILE A 44 -5.91 5.36 -20.48
C ILE A 44 -4.53 4.75 -20.79
N PRO A 45 -3.41 5.42 -20.45
CA PRO A 45 -2.08 4.89 -20.71
C PRO A 45 -1.80 3.68 -19.84
N VAL A 46 -1.22 2.63 -20.42
CA VAL A 46 -0.81 1.41 -19.73
C VAL A 46 0.66 1.18 -19.99
N LEU A 47 1.43 1.02 -18.94
CA LEU A 47 2.82 0.59 -18.99
C LEU A 47 2.88 -0.89 -18.65
N TYR A 48 3.35 -1.71 -19.56
CA TYR A 48 3.41 -3.15 -19.40
C TYR A 48 4.85 -3.66 -19.43
N LYS A 49 5.16 -4.55 -18.51
CA LYS A 49 6.37 -5.36 -18.51
C LYS A 49 5.99 -6.80 -18.24
N GLN A 50 6.41 -7.71 -19.13
CA GLN A 50 6.21 -9.14 -18.91
C GLN A 50 7.07 -9.60 -17.73
N ASN A 51 6.45 -10.30 -16.78
CA ASN A 51 7.19 -11.02 -15.74
C ASN A 51 7.70 -12.34 -16.33
N THR A 52 9.02 -12.47 -16.40
CA THR A 52 9.70 -13.68 -16.92
C THR A 52 10.33 -14.52 -15.80
N THR A 53 10.15 -14.12 -14.54
CA THR A 53 10.79 -14.76 -13.39
C THR A 53 9.89 -15.80 -12.73
N ASN A 54 8.58 -15.54 -12.74
CA ASN A 54 7.55 -16.40 -12.15
C ASN A 54 6.18 -16.08 -12.77
N ASP A 55 5.16 -16.88 -12.39
CA ASP A 55 3.79 -16.74 -12.92
C ASP A 55 2.90 -15.79 -12.09
N ILE A 56 3.49 -14.78 -11.47
CA ILE A 56 2.74 -13.78 -10.68
C ILE A 56 2.57 -12.51 -11.49
N PHE A 57 1.32 -11.99 -11.53
CA PHE A 57 1.04 -10.66 -12.04
C PHE A 57 0.97 -9.63 -10.93
N GLN A 58 1.24 -8.38 -11.28
CA GLN A 58 0.91 -7.20 -10.49
C GLN A 58 0.27 -6.17 -11.41
N LEU A 59 -0.98 -5.80 -11.13
CA LEU A 59 -1.71 -4.76 -11.82
C LEU A 59 -1.88 -3.57 -10.89
N ILE A 60 -1.42 -2.41 -11.32
CA ILE A 60 -1.46 -1.18 -10.52
C ILE A 60 -2.32 -0.14 -11.24
N TYR A 61 -3.44 0.26 -10.62
CA TYR A 61 -4.19 1.44 -11.02
C TYR A 61 -3.64 2.65 -10.25
N LEU A 62 -3.25 3.67 -10.98
CA LEU A 62 -2.72 4.90 -10.41
C LEU A 62 -3.70 6.03 -10.63
N PHE A 63 -4.13 6.66 -9.53
CA PHE A 63 -5.00 7.83 -9.55
C PHE A 63 -4.24 9.05 -9.04
N ASP A 64 -4.26 10.16 -9.78
CA ASP A 64 -3.68 11.44 -9.38
C ASP A 64 -4.59 12.19 -8.38
N MET A 65 -5.06 11.46 -7.38
CA MET A 65 -5.87 11.93 -6.25
C MET A 65 -5.45 11.21 -4.99
N GLY A 66 -5.29 11.93 -3.90
CA GLY A 66 -4.88 11.37 -2.60
C GLY A 66 -5.52 12.11 -1.43
N ASN A 67 -5.04 11.86 -0.22
CA ASN A 67 -5.59 12.42 1.02
C ASN A 67 -5.52 13.96 1.09
N ASN A 68 -4.69 14.62 0.28
CA ASN A 68 -4.67 16.07 0.18
C ASN A 68 -5.88 16.62 -0.61
N ASN A 69 -6.47 15.79 -1.48
CA ASN A 69 -7.66 16.14 -2.26
C ASN A 69 -8.94 15.81 -1.47
N ASP A 70 -8.95 14.65 -0.80
CA ASP A 70 -10.05 14.21 0.06
C ASP A 70 -9.52 13.46 1.28
N LYS A 71 -9.77 14.03 2.48
CA LYS A 71 -9.34 13.45 3.76
C LYS A 71 -10.02 12.11 4.07
N ALA A 72 -11.20 11.86 3.54
CA ALA A 72 -11.96 10.64 3.76
C ALA A 72 -11.40 9.45 2.97
N LEU A 73 -10.58 9.71 1.93
CA LEU A 73 -10.12 8.68 1.00
C LEU A 73 -9.38 7.54 1.72
N GLY A 74 -8.50 7.87 2.67
CA GLY A 74 -7.77 6.87 3.46
C GLY A 74 -8.69 5.97 4.29
N THR A 75 -9.69 6.56 4.92
CA THR A 75 -10.70 5.82 5.71
C THR A 75 -11.61 5.00 4.81
N ALA A 76 -12.03 5.55 3.67
CA ALA A 76 -12.84 4.83 2.68
C ALA A 76 -12.10 3.62 2.11
N ALA A 77 -10.80 3.75 1.82
CA ALA A 77 -9.97 2.64 1.34
C ALA A 77 -9.87 1.52 2.39
N GLN A 78 -9.67 1.86 3.66
CA GLN A 78 -9.66 0.88 4.74
C GLN A 78 -11.04 0.21 4.90
N TYR A 79 -12.12 0.98 4.77
CA TYR A 79 -13.47 0.45 4.90
C TYR A 79 -13.84 -0.53 3.79
N LEU A 80 -13.26 -0.39 2.59
CA LEU A 80 -13.51 -1.30 1.47
C LEU A 80 -13.22 -2.77 1.80
N GLU A 81 -12.25 -3.03 2.66
CA GLU A 81 -11.88 -4.39 3.10
C GLU A 81 -12.97 -5.09 3.94
N TYR A 82 -13.92 -4.33 4.47
CA TYR A 82 -15.04 -4.82 5.29
C TYR A 82 -16.36 -4.86 4.52
N LEU A 83 -16.32 -4.61 3.22
CA LEU A 83 -17.52 -4.59 2.39
C LEU A 83 -17.68 -5.87 1.58
N GLY A 84 -18.93 -6.29 1.45
CA GLY A 84 -19.37 -7.28 0.48
C GLY A 84 -20.12 -6.64 -0.68
N THR A 85 -20.77 -7.47 -1.46
CA THR A 85 -21.68 -7.07 -2.55
C THR A 85 -23.11 -7.53 -2.22
N ALA A 86 -24.07 -7.23 -3.07
CA ALA A 86 -25.46 -7.67 -2.86
C ALA A 86 -25.61 -9.20 -2.78
N ASP A 87 -24.69 -9.95 -3.35
CA ASP A 87 -24.71 -11.41 -3.48
C ASP A 87 -23.51 -12.12 -2.82
N MET A 88 -22.61 -11.37 -2.18
CA MET A 88 -21.46 -11.92 -1.47
C MET A 88 -21.20 -11.15 -0.17
N THR A 89 -21.03 -11.87 0.93
CA THR A 89 -20.55 -11.29 2.18
C THR A 89 -19.08 -10.87 2.07
N PRO A 90 -18.54 -10.03 2.99
CA PRO A 90 -17.12 -9.69 3.02
C PRO A 90 -16.22 -10.93 3.12
N GLU A 91 -16.63 -11.94 3.88
CA GLU A 91 -15.91 -13.20 4.05
C GLU A 91 -15.89 -14.01 2.74
N GLU A 92 -17.02 -14.04 2.01
CA GLU A 92 -17.10 -14.71 0.71
C GLU A 92 -16.23 -14.01 -0.34
N VAL A 93 -16.19 -12.67 -0.36
CA VAL A 93 -15.29 -11.90 -1.22
C VAL A 93 -13.84 -12.26 -0.92
N LYS A 94 -13.43 -12.28 0.36
CA LYS A 94 -12.07 -12.67 0.77
C LYS A 94 -11.74 -14.12 0.41
N SER A 95 -12.68 -15.03 0.62
CA SER A 95 -12.53 -16.45 0.28
C SER A 95 -12.37 -16.64 -1.22
N GLU A 96 -13.09 -15.88 -2.03
CA GLU A 96 -12.98 -15.96 -3.49
C GLU A 96 -11.63 -15.42 -3.99
N PHE A 97 -11.13 -14.30 -3.45
CA PHE A 97 -9.77 -13.84 -3.73
C PHE A 97 -8.73 -14.88 -3.33
N TYR A 98 -8.89 -15.49 -2.16
CA TYR A 98 -8.00 -16.57 -1.71
C TYR A 98 -8.03 -17.79 -2.64
N ARG A 99 -9.22 -18.22 -3.08
CA ARG A 99 -9.40 -19.31 -4.04
C ARG A 99 -8.71 -19.04 -5.38
N LEU A 100 -8.69 -17.78 -5.81
CA LEU A 100 -7.98 -17.33 -7.00
C LEU A 100 -6.46 -17.19 -6.78
N ALA A 101 -5.97 -17.41 -5.58
CA ALA A 101 -4.59 -17.08 -5.18
C ALA A 101 -4.22 -15.64 -5.56
N CYS A 102 -5.16 -14.72 -5.38
CA CYS A 102 -5.03 -13.29 -5.67
C CYS A 102 -5.36 -12.46 -4.44
N SER A 103 -4.91 -11.23 -4.46
CA SER A 103 -5.22 -10.23 -3.43
C SER A 103 -5.30 -8.84 -4.04
N PHE A 104 -5.95 -7.92 -3.33
CA PHE A 104 -5.90 -6.51 -3.65
C PHE A 104 -5.62 -5.69 -2.39
N PHE A 105 -5.08 -4.49 -2.58
CA PHE A 105 -5.08 -3.45 -1.56
C PHE A 105 -5.20 -2.07 -2.19
N VAL A 106 -5.72 -1.14 -1.42
CA VAL A 106 -5.86 0.27 -1.80
C VAL A 106 -5.00 1.11 -0.88
N SER A 107 -4.07 1.88 -1.44
CA SER A 107 -3.11 2.70 -0.70
C SER A 107 -3.22 4.18 -1.08
N PRO A 108 -4.06 4.96 -0.39
CA PRO A 108 -4.14 6.39 -0.57
C PRO A 108 -2.93 7.09 0.05
N GLY A 109 -2.07 7.64 -0.81
CA GLY A 109 -1.00 8.52 -0.39
C GLY A 109 -1.47 9.98 -0.27
N SER A 110 -0.53 10.92 -0.08
CA SER A 110 -0.89 12.35 0.02
C SER A 110 -1.44 12.92 -1.29
N LYS A 111 -0.82 12.57 -2.43
CA LYS A 111 -1.16 13.13 -3.76
C LYS A 111 -1.73 12.10 -4.72
N ARG A 112 -1.47 10.81 -4.49
CA ARG A 112 -1.82 9.72 -5.40
C ARG A 112 -2.39 8.55 -4.63
N THR A 113 -3.29 7.83 -5.26
CA THR A 113 -3.84 6.57 -4.74
C THR A 113 -3.42 5.44 -5.66
N TYR A 114 -2.95 4.36 -5.06
CA TYR A 114 -2.60 3.13 -5.74
C TYR A 114 -3.62 2.06 -5.38
N VAL A 115 -4.17 1.42 -6.39
CA VAL A 115 -4.91 0.16 -6.24
C VAL A 115 -4.05 -0.91 -6.86
N VAL A 116 -3.72 -1.93 -6.09
CA VAL A 116 -2.85 -3.02 -6.52
C VAL A 116 -3.60 -4.33 -6.43
N LEU A 117 -3.69 -5.03 -7.56
CA LEU A 117 -4.09 -6.43 -7.62
C LEU A 117 -2.85 -7.26 -7.93
N SER A 118 -2.69 -8.38 -7.24
CA SER A 118 -1.58 -9.31 -7.48
C SER A 118 -2.00 -10.74 -7.22
N GLY A 119 -1.36 -11.67 -7.88
CA GLY A 119 -1.62 -13.10 -7.73
C GLY A 119 -1.18 -13.93 -8.93
N LEU A 120 -1.72 -15.13 -9.07
CA LEU A 120 -1.42 -16.01 -10.20
C LEU A 120 -1.90 -15.39 -11.51
N ASN A 121 -1.02 -15.36 -12.50
CA ASN A 121 -1.26 -14.70 -13.79
C ASN A 121 -2.48 -15.26 -14.54
N GLU A 122 -2.71 -16.56 -14.48
CA GLU A 122 -3.88 -17.22 -15.08
C GLU A 122 -5.21 -16.72 -14.50
N ASN A 123 -5.22 -16.29 -13.24
CA ASN A 123 -6.42 -15.82 -12.52
C ASN A 123 -6.62 -14.29 -12.59
N MET A 124 -5.73 -13.54 -13.24
CA MET A 124 -5.81 -12.09 -13.35
C MET A 124 -7.18 -11.60 -13.87
N PRO A 125 -7.77 -12.14 -14.95
CA PRO A 125 -9.08 -11.66 -15.43
C PRO A 125 -10.20 -11.85 -14.40
N ALA A 126 -10.21 -12.99 -13.69
CA ALA A 126 -11.21 -13.29 -12.68
C ALA A 126 -11.05 -12.38 -11.45
N ALA A 127 -9.81 -12.12 -11.01
CA ALA A 127 -9.51 -11.21 -9.91
C ALA A 127 -9.91 -9.76 -10.24
N MET A 128 -9.66 -9.30 -11.48
CA MET A 128 -10.12 -7.99 -11.96
C MET A 128 -11.64 -7.89 -11.92
N ALA A 129 -12.35 -8.87 -12.48
CA ALA A 129 -13.82 -8.88 -12.50
C ALA A 129 -14.42 -8.88 -11.09
N LEU A 130 -13.82 -9.64 -10.15
CA LEU A 130 -14.24 -9.67 -8.75
C LEU A 130 -14.03 -8.32 -8.07
N PHE A 131 -12.87 -7.68 -8.30
CA PHE A 131 -12.58 -6.36 -7.73
C PHE A 131 -13.51 -5.27 -8.30
N GLU A 132 -13.72 -5.24 -9.61
CA GLU A 132 -14.66 -4.32 -10.26
C GLU A 132 -16.09 -4.52 -9.78
N LYS A 133 -16.51 -5.79 -9.59
CA LYS A 133 -17.81 -6.12 -8.99
C LYS A 133 -17.94 -5.56 -7.57
N LEU A 134 -16.91 -5.70 -6.74
CA LEU A 134 -16.88 -5.14 -5.39
C LEU A 134 -17.02 -3.61 -5.44
N LEU A 135 -16.27 -2.93 -6.28
CA LEU A 135 -16.34 -1.46 -6.39
C LEU A 135 -17.71 -0.97 -6.88
N ALA A 136 -18.31 -1.67 -7.85
CA ALA A 136 -19.58 -1.27 -8.45
C ALA A 136 -20.79 -1.55 -7.55
N ASN A 137 -20.72 -2.57 -6.67
CA ASN A 137 -21.87 -3.10 -5.94
C ASN A 137 -21.62 -3.19 -4.42
N ALA A 138 -20.64 -2.43 -3.89
CA ALA A 138 -20.32 -2.46 -2.48
C ALA A 138 -21.54 -2.13 -1.59
N GLN A 139 -21.79 -2.97 -0.60
CA GLN A 139 -22.90 -2.82 0.33
C GLN A 139 -22.40 -2.27 1.66
N VAL A 140 -23.11 -1.24 2.15
CA VAL A 140 -22.77 -0.59 3.43
C VAL A 140 -22.95 -1.58 4.59
N ASN A 141 -21.92 -1.75 5.40
CA ASN A 141 -21.93 -2.50 6.64
C ASN A 141 -21.77 -1.52 7.83
N LYS A 142 -22.89 -1.12 8.44
CA LYS A 142 -22.90 -0.14 9.53
C LYS A 142 -22.16 -0.61 10.78
N GLU A 143 -22.23 -1.90 11.09
CA GLU A 143 -21.52 -2.47 12.24
C GLU A 143 -20.01 -2.44 12.02
N ALA A 144 -19.54 -2.92 10.87
CA ALA A 144 -18.12 -2.86 10.51
C ALA A 144 -17.60 -1.42 10.47
N TYR A 145 -18.42 -0.46 9.98
CA TYR A 145 -18.05 0.96 10.01
C TYR A 145 -17.88 1.48 11.43
N ALA A 146 -18.83 1.17 12.33
CA ALA A 146 -18.75 1.61 13.74
C ALA A 146 -17.52 1.01 14.44
N ASN A 147 -17.24 -0.27 14.23
CA ASN A 147 -16.09 -0.95 14.79
C ASN A 147 -14.78 -0.32 14.27
N MET A 148 -14.66 -0.12 12.97
CA MET A 148 -13.48 0.53 12.36
C MET A 148 -13.29 1.97 12.89
N ALA A 149 -14.36 2.75 13.02
CA ALA A 149 -14.29 4.10 13.57
C ALA A 149 -13.78 4.09 15.01
N ASN A 150 -14.29 3.19 15.85
CA ASN A 150 -13.83 3.00 17.23
C ASN A 150 -12.34 2.62 17.29
N ASP A 151 -11.88 1.72 16.43
CA ASP A 151 -10.47 1.31 16.35
C ASP A 151 -9.56 2.47 15.92
N ILE A 152 -9.99 3.29 14.97
CA ILE A 152 -9.28 4.50 14.55
C ILE A 152 -9.17 5.49 15.73
N LEU A 153 -10.26 5.73 16.45
CA LEU A 153 -10.27 6.64 17.60
C LEU A 153 -9.40 6.15 18.73
N LYS A 154 -9.46 4.85 19.03
CA LYS A 154 -8.57 4.20 20.01
C LYS A 154 -7.10 4.34 19.59
N SER A 155 -6.77 4.00 18.35
CA SER A 155 -5.41 4.14 17.82
C SER A 155 -4.90 5.58 17.91
N ARG A 156 -5.73 6.57 17.63
CA ARG A 156 -5.38 8.00 17.80
C ARG A 156 -5.12 8.38 19.25
N LYS A 157 -5.89 7.82 20.19
CA LYS A 157 -5.68 8.01 21.63
C LYS A 157 -4.35 7.40 22.08
N ASP A 158 -4.08 6.17 21.65
CA ASP A 158 -2.86 5.45 22.00
C ASP A 158 -1.62 6.12 21.37
N ALA A 159 -1.73 6.64 20.14
CA ALA A 159 -0.68 7.40 19.49
C ALA A 159 -0.23 8.65 20.26
N LYS A 160 -1.12 9.27 21.05
CA LYS A 160 -0.75 10.40 21.93
C LYS A 160 0.20 10.03 23.07
N LEU A 161 0.28 8.73 23.40
CA LEU A 161 1.21 8.20 24.42
C LEU A 161 2.59 7.90 23.81
N ASN A 162 2.73 7.90 22.49
CA ASN A 162 3.98 7.61 21.80
C ASN A 162 4.82 8.88 21.63
N GLN A 163 5.93 8.96 22.40
CA GLN A 163 6.81 10.14 22.41
C GLN A 163 7.41 10.46 21.03
N MET A 164 7.85 9.45 20.27
CA MET A 164 8.45 9.65 18.96
C MET A 164 7.44 10.16 17.95
N GLN A 165 6.22 9.63 17.96
CA GLN A 165 5.14 10.11 17.07
C GLN A 165 4.77 11.56 17.41
N ASN A 166 4.68 11.91 18.69
CA ASN A 166 4.40 13.28 19.13
C ASN A 166 5.50 14.24 18.68
N PHE A 167 6.77 13.85 18.83
CA PHE A 167 7.91 14.64 18.37
C PHE A 167 7.88 14.83 16.85
N SER A 168 7.64 13.77 16.07
CA SER A 168 7.55 13.86 14.62
C SER A 168 6.41 14.79 14.16
N ARG A 169 5.27 14.75 14.85
CA ARG A 169 4.14 15.65 14.57
C ARG A 169 4.48 17.11 14.92
N LEU A 170 5.20 17.34 16.03
CA LEU A 170 5.66 18.67 16.41
C LEU A 170 6.64 19.24 15.37
N VAL A 171 7.62 18.44 14.94
CA VAL A 171 8.56 18.84 13.87
C VAL A 171 7.81 19.16 12.57
N SER A 172 6.87 18.32 12.17
CA SER A 172 6.04 18.56 11.00
C SER A 172 5.25 19.87 11.12
N TYR A 173 4.66 20.15 12.29
CA TYR A 173 3.93 21.39 12.53
C TYR A 173 4.87 22.62 12.55
N ALA A 174 6.04 22.50 13.15
CA ALA A 174 7.04 23.57 13.16
C ALA A 174 7.51 23.93 11.74
N THR A 175 7.59 22.92 10.85
CA THR A 175 8.03 23.11 9.45
C THR A 175 6.91 23.70 8.57
N TYR A 176 5.68 23.23 8.69
CA TYR A 176 4.59 23.54 7.74
C TYR A 176 3.45 24.36 8.35
N GLY A 177 3.49 24.64 9.67
CA GLY A 177 2.45 25.37 10.38
C GLY A 177 1.07 24.70 10.28
N PRO A 178 -0.02 25.48 10.18
CA PRO A 178 -1.38 24.96 10.06
C PRO A 178 -1.64 24.09 8.82
N LYS A 179 -0.77 24.16 7.82
CA LYS A 179 -0.81 23.31 6.61
C LYS A 179 -0.07 21.99 6.77
N SER A 180 0.39 21.69 7.98
CA SER A 180 1.09 20.42 8.26
C SER A 180 0.22 19.21 7.93
N PRO A 181 0.77 18.17 7.28
CA PRO A 181 0.07 16.89 7.13
C PRO A 181 -0.42 16.31 8.47
N ALA A 182 0.26 16.62 9.57
CA ALA A 182 -0.14 16.19 10.91
C ALA A 182 -1.48 16.77 11.38
N THR A 183 -1.95 17.86 10.77
CA THR A 183 -3.24 18.50 11.07
C THR A 183 -4.34 18.15 10.06
N ASN A 184 -3.97 17.50 8.95
CA ASN A 184 -4.89 17.10 7.87
C ASN A 184 -5.60 15.77 8.19
N LEU A 185 -6.36 15.73 9.29
CA LEU A 185 -7.07 14.53 9.74
C LEU A 185 -8.58 14.75 9.65
N LEU A 186 -9.33 13.66 9.42
CA LEU A 186 -10.77 13.64 9.66
C LEU A 186 -11.03 13.87 11.15
N THR A 187 -12.04 14.66 11.47
CA THR A 187 -12.54 14.85 12.84
C THR A 187 -13.62 13.82 13.17
N GLU A 188 -14.04 13.76 14.41
CA GLU A 188 -15.10 12.84 14.89
C GLU A 188 -16.50 13.32 14.49
N ALA A 189 -16.62 14.56 13.96
CA ALA A 189 -17.90 15.17 13.59
C ALA A 189 -18.16 15.07 12.09
#